data_34b29cb2ea5dede51344d2164bb6a954
#
_entry.id   34b29cb2ea5dede51344d2164bb6a954
#
_cell.length_a   1.000
_cell.length_b   1.000
_cell.length_c   1.000
_cell.angle_alpha   90.00
_cell.angle_beta   90.00
_cell.angle_gamma   90.00
#
_symmetry.space_group_name_H-M   'P 1'
#
loop_
_entity.id
_entity.type
_entity.pdbx_description
1 polymer ?
#
loop_
_entity_poly.entity_id
_entity_poly.type
_entity_poly.pdbx_seq_one_letter_code
_entity_poly.pdbx_strand_id
1 'polypeptide(L)'
;MKKKLFIKYFTPVLLSGLLLVSVIGCTDKLDEPFENESFTSDVDYTIAEDMVLPLMGAYYGFYTRQWEEPLTLGIRGDDVNAAGDQVPMQEQDNFTYMASHWNTNSVWQNHYNDIVNIFTAIDEINKYREASGNNALADQYIAECKVMRAYLYLNIARTFGGCIVIDALDNIQNTPLSNKEQVMQYIVSEMTDAIPNLPDVHPNKRIDIPGGMTTYTAYAIQALAYQEMEDYQGVVSATSQIINSGEFQLSEDYYHLFKVAGKLDDENIMEFQYSDFNQGEGDRFGFLFAPFGIGGWTPVVTGAGAGWGFYEPTMKYIEFMLDRGESVRLETSVIFTPDGITELQNDYGTLPEWIDNTNREGDIFNNNARLNFASGKHIQPSTELIPGRTSLGSNKNFIVIRYAEMLLMYAEAVTRGASAGSMSADDAVNMVRARAGLTNLSGVTTQDVLDEKFAELAMEWGTRYYDMIRTESVSELSHEGKTFTMDKAYLPFPADQVAELPQLEEGIQ
;
A
#
# COMPACT_ATOMS: atom_id res chain seq x y z
N MET A 1 83.72 24.57 -4.97
CA MET A 1 83.28 25.16 -6.26
C MET A 1 83.19 24.04 -7.31
N LYS A 2 82.12 24.07 -8.11
CA LYS A 2 81.80 23.14 -9.22
C LYS A 2 81.17 21.80 -8.83
N LYS A 3 79.86 21.82 -8.51
CA LYS A 3 78.89 20.77 -8.77
C LYS A 3 77.52 21.40 -9.02
N LYS A 4 77.36 21.97 -10.20
CA LYS A 4 76.03 22.39 -10.72
C LYS A 4 76.21 22.47 -12.25
N LEU A 5 76.04 21.38 -12.97
CA LEU A 5 75.77 21.39 -14.41
C LEU A 5 75.46 20.02 -14.99
N PHE A 6 74.65 19.17 -14.40
CA PHE A 6 74.29 17.89 -15.05
C PHE A 6 72.80 17.48 -14.92
N ILE A 7 71.97 18.35 -14.45
CA ILE A 7 70.52 18.01 -14.23
C ILE A 7 69.58 18.80 -15.15
N LYS A 8 70.05 19.46 -16.20
CA LYS A 8 69.15 20.31 -17.02
C LYS A 8 68.77 19.73 -18.38
N TYR A 9 69.22 18.54 -18.76
CA TYR A 9 68.94 18.00 -20.09
C TYR A 9 68.31 16.59 -20.12
N PHE A 10 68.00 15.98 -18.96
CA PHE A 10 67.40 14.64 -18.92
C PHE A 10 65.87 14.60 -18.63
N THR A 11 65.34 15.74 -18.24
CA THR A 11 63.91 15.81 -17.86
C THR A 11 62.91 16.03 -19.02
N PRO A 12 63.23 16.62 -20.16
CA PRO A 12 62.21 16.75 -21.22
C PRO A 12 62.01 15.51 -22.10
N VAL A 13 62.98 14.56 -22.11
CA VAL A 13 62.85 13.35 -22.94
C VAL A 13 62.07 12.25 -22.27
N LEU A 14 62.07 12.19 -20.93
CA LEU A 14 61.22 11.23 -20.19
C LEU A 14 59.76 11.65 -20.11
N LEU A 15 59.46 12.98 -20.12
CA LEU A 15 58.08 13.47 -20.12
C LEU A 15 57.41 13.36 -21.50
N SER A 16 58.18 13.41 -22.60
CA SER A 16 57.65 13.20 -23.95
C SER A 16 57.42 11.73 -24.28
N GLY A 17 58.13 10.81 -23.61
CA GLY A 17 57.92 9.37 -23.75
C GLY A 17 56.73 8.86 -22.97
N LEU A 18 56.37 9.53 -21.83
CA LEU A 18 55.19 9.16 -21.01
C LEU A 18 53.89 9.69 -21.59
N LEU A 19 53.93 10.76 -22.40
CA LEU A 19 52.74 11.33 -23.05
C LEU A 19 52.33 10.59 -24.34
N LEU A 20 53.21 9.77 -24.88
CA LEU A 20 52.91 8.97 -26.10
C LEU A 20 52.44 7.54 -25.84
N VAL A 21 52.47 7.10 -24.57
CA VAL A 21 51.94 5.76 -24.18
C VAL A 21 50.53 5.83 -23.63
N SER A 22 49.97 7.02 -23.37
CA SER A 22 48.65 7.21 -22.84
C SER A 22 47.52 7.43 -23.87
N VAL A 23 47.80 7.24 -25.17
CA VAL A 23 46.82 7.43 -26.24
C VAL A 23 46.46 6.13 -26.99
N ILE A 24 47.02 4.99 -26.58
CA ILE A 24 46.71 3.70 -27.21
C ILE A 24 46.08 2.78 -26.14
N GLY A 25 44.90 3.12 -25.67
CA GLY A 25 44.27 2.22 -24.74
C GLY A 25 42.98 2.74 -24.15
N CYS A 26 41.99 3.14 -24.95
CA CYS A 26 40.61 3.35 -24.52
C CYS A 26 39.64 3.53 -25.69
N THR A 27 39.91 2.95 -26.88
CA THR A 27 38.92 2.97 -27.97
C THR A 27 38.14 1.67 -28.08
N ASP A 28 38.73 0.54 -27.64
CA ASP A 28 38.07 -0.77 -27.82
C ASP A 28 37.04 -1.10 -26.74
N LYS A 29 36.95 -0.33 -25.62
CA LYS A 29 35.92 -0.52 -24.59
C LYS A 29 34.74 0.46 -24.69
N LEU A 30 34.81 1.44 -25.58
CA LEU A 30 33.71 2.36 -25.86
C LEU A 30 32.79 1.87 -26.97
N ASP A 31 33.24 0.86 -27.75
CA ASP A 31 32.47 0.23 -28.82
C ASP A 31 31.96 -1.18 -28.45
N GLU A 32 32.17 -1.67 -27.22
CA GLU A 32 31.45 -2.84 -26.75
C GLU A 32 30.00 -2.35 -26.44
N PRO A 33 28.98 -2.90 -27.10
CA PRO A 33 27.61 -2.61 -26.74
C PRO A 33 27.43 -2.91 -25.24
N PHE A 34 26.79 -2.01 -24.51
CA PHE A 34 26.41 -2.30 -23.14
C PHE A 34 25.67 -3.64 -23.13
N GLU A 35 26.04 -4.55 -22.23
CA GLU A 35 25.42 -5.90 -22.16
C GLU A 35 23.89 -5.84 -22.13
N ASN A 36 23.29 -4.69 -21.78
CA ASN A 36 21.86 -4.44 -21.78
C ASN A 36 21.29 -3.96 -23.14
N GLU A 37 22.10 -3.54 -24.13
CA GLU A 37 21.57 -3.18 -25.47
C GLU A 37 21.33 -4.41 -26.35
N SER A 38 21.99 -5.54 -26.06
CA SER A 38 21.77 -6.78 -26.81
C SER A 38 20.47 -7.50 -26.48
N PHE A 39 19.79 -7.17 -25.37
CA PHE A 39 18.54 -7.81 -24.97
C PHE A 39 17.30 -7.26 -25.67
N THR A 40 17.34 -6.09 -26.27
CA THR A 40 16.19 -5.49 -26.94
C THR A 40 16.08 -5.81 -28.43
N SER A 41 17.15 -6.33 -29.06
CA SER A 41 17.16 -6.65 -30.50
C SER A 41 16.77 -8.10 -30.84
N ASP A 42 16.71 -9.01 -29.83
CA ASP A 42 16.56 -10.46 -30.05
C ASP A 42 15.43 -11.08 -29.24
N VAL A 43 14.36 -10.33 -28.87
CA VAL A 43 13.20 -10.92 -28.22
C VAL A 43 12.45 -11.78 -29.23
N ASP A 44 12.35 -13.09 -28.96
CA ASP A 44 11.56 -14.02 -29.76
C ASP A 44 10.11 -14.05 -29.27
N TYR A 45 9.29 -13.19 -29.86
CA TYR A 45 7.86 -13.11 -29.51
C TYR A 45 7.06 -14.37 -29.88
N THR A 46 7.64 -15.36 -30.58
CA THR A 46 6.94 -16.63 -30.87
C THR A 46 6.95 -17.58 -29.68
N ILE A 47 7.78 -17.34 -28.65
CA ILE A 47 7.83 -18.14 -27.41
C ILE A 47 6.75 -17.66 -26.45
N ALA A 48 5.60 -18.33 -26.44
CA ALA A 48 4.46 -17.90 -25.63
C ALA A 48 4.75 -17.87 -24.12
N GLU A 49 5.64 -18.74 -23.64
CA GLU A 49 6.04 -18.84 -22.22
C GLU A 49 6.73 -17.55 -21.73
N ASP A 50 7.46 -16.86 -22.61
CA ASP A 50 8.16 -15.62 -22.27
C ASP A 50 7.21 -14.42 -22.14
N MET A 51 5.92 -14.56 -22.52
CA MET A 51 4.89 -13.54 -22.31
C MET A 51 4.70 -13.17 -20.83
N VAL A 52 5.12 -14.04 -19.89
CA VAL A 52 5.11 -13.74 -18.47
C VAL A 52 6.08 -12.61 -18.09
N LEU A 53 7.16 -12.38 -18.86
CA LEU A 53 8.21 -11.41 -18.50
C LEU A 53 7.69 -9.96 -18.43
N PRO A 54 6.98 -9.41 -19.43
CA PRO A 54 6.38 -8.08 -19.31
C PRO A 54 5.34 -8.00 -18.17
N LEU A 55 4.56 -9.05 -17.91
CA LEU A 55 3.66 -9.10 -16.77
C LEU A 55 4.43 -9.01 -15.45
N MET A 56 5.54 -9.74 -15.29
CA MET A 56 6.39 -9.65 -14.10
C MET A 56 6.99 -8.26 -13.93
N GLY A 57 7.32 -7.57 -15.02
CA GLY A 57 7.72 -6.16 -14.99
C GLY A 57 6.63 -5.25 -14.41
N ALA A 58 5.37 -5.45 -14.81
CA ALA A 58 4.23 -4.72 -14.27
C ALA A 58 4.02 -5.03 -12.78
N TYR A 59 4.08 -6.29 -12.36
CA TYR A 59 4.00 -6.68 -10.94
C TYR A 59 5.14 -6.09 -10.12
N TYR A 60 6.36 -6.08 -10.63
CA TYR A 60 7.51 -5.51 -9.94
C TYR A 60 7.31 -4.01 -9.65
N GLY A 61 6.88 -3.22 -10.64
CA GLY A 61 6.51 -1.82 -10.43
C GLY A 61 5.40 -1.69 -9.40
N PHE A 62 4.30 -2.42 -9.60
CA PHE A 62 3.13 -2.39 -8.74
C PHE A 62 3.42 -2.75 -7.27
N TYR A 63 4.32 -3.70 -7.00
CA TYR A 63 4.71 -4.07 -5.63
C TYR A 63 5.81 -3.17 -5.04
N THR A 64 6.57 -2.45 -5.87
CA THR A 64 7.61 -1.53 -5.42
C THR A 64 7.01 -0.20 -5.01
N ARG A 65 6.30 -0.16 -3.86
CA ARG A 65 5.72 1.05 -3.33
C ARG A 65 6.78 1.95 -2.70
N GLN A 66 6.60 3.26 -2.83
CA GLN A 66 7.45 4.24 -2.17
C GLN A 66 7.08 4.35 -0.69
N TRP A 67 8.06 4.66 0.15
CA TRP A 67 7.90 4.66 1.60
C TRP A 67 6.88 5.69 2.12
N GLU A 68 6.71 6.79 1.43
CA GLU A 68 5.76 7.84 1.79
C GLU A 68 4.30 7.50 1.46
N GLU A 69 4.06 6.52 0.60
CA GLU A 69 2.72 6.18 0.12
C GLU A 69 1.79 5.70 1.24
N PRO A 70 2.14 4.68 2.06
CA PRO A 70 1.25 4.24 3.13
C PRO A 70 0.99 5.32 4.17
N LEU A 71 1.92 6.28 4.37
CA LEU A 71 1.70 7.42 5.22
C LEU A 71 0.73 8.42 4.58
N THR A 72 1.00 8.84 3.34
CA THR A 72 0.18 9.84 2.63
C THR A 72 -1.26 9.36 2.43
N LEU A 73 -1.49 8.07 2.20
CA LEU A 73 -2.84 7.51 2.07
C LEU A 73 -3.51 7.30 3.44
N GLY A 74 -2.75 6.96 4.49
CA GLY A 74 -3.26 6.45 5.76
C GLY A 74 -3.49 7.46 6.88
N ILE A 75 -2.82 8.63 6.89
CA ILE A 75 -2.73 9.51 8.07
C ILE A 75 -3.85 10.56 8.20
N ARG A 76 -4.90 10.52 7.41
CA ARG A 76 -5.98 11.53 7.47
C ARG A 76 -7.19 11.12 8.28
N GLY A 77 -7.22 9.88 8.78
CA GLY A 77 -8.31 9.35 9.60
C GLY A 77 -8.24 9.81 11.06
N ASP A 78 -9.28 9.48 11.82
CA ASP A 78 -9.32 9.66 13.28
C ASP A 78 -8.76 8.45 14.05
N ASP A 79 -8.16 7.51 13.32
CA ASP A 79 -7.49 6.32 13.84
C ASP A 79 -5.96 6.50 13.98
N VAL A 80 -5.39 7.49 13.32
CA VAL A 80 -3.93 7.70 13.21
C VAL A 80 -3.55 9.17 13.30
N ASN A 81 -2.42 9.43 13.96
CA ASN A 81 -1.70 10.70 13.93
C ASN A 81 -0.40 10.55 13.16
N ALA A 82 -0.01 11.57 12.41
CA ALA A 82 1.32 11.70 11.86
C ALA A 82 2.31 12.10 12.96
N ALA A 83 3.14 11.16 13.38
CA ALA A 83 4.20 11.40 14.36
C ALA A 83 5.54 11.77 13.67
N GLY A 84 6.57 12.01 14.47
CA GLY A 84 7.91 12.26 13.97
C GLY A 84 8.17 13.67 13.49
N ASP A 85 9.04 13.82 12.47
CA ASP A 85 9.61 15.11 12.03
C ASP A 85 9.31 15.46 10.56
N GLN A 86 8.40 14.75 9.93
CA GLN A 86 8.02 14.99 8.53
C GLN A 86 6.90 16.03 8.45
N VAL A 87 7.27 17.30 8.33
CA VAL A 87 6.33 18.44 8.31
C VAL A 87 5.19 18.28 7.30
N PRO A 88 5.42 17.87 6.02
CA PRO A 88 4.31 17.69 5.08
C PRO A 88 3.28 16.64 5.52
N MET A 89 3.72 15.60 6.25
CA MET A 89 2.80 14.58 6.76
C MET A 89 2.01 15.10 7.97
N GLN A 90 2.65 15.85 8.88
CA GLN A 90 1.96 16.52 9.97
C GLN A 90 0.93 17.54 9.48
N GLU A 91 1.27 18.33 8.45
CA GLU A 91 0.35 19.28 7.83
C GLU A 91 -0.80 18.56 7.11
N GLN A 92 -0.54 17.39 6.54
CA GLN A 92 -1.59 16.56 5.92
C GLN A 92 -2.55 16.02 6.97
N ASP A 93 -2.05 15.51 8.07
CA ASP A 93 -2.84 15.03 9.21
C ASP A 93 -3.66 16.16 9.86
N ASN A 94 -3.11 17.38 9.93
CA ASN A 94 -3.76 18.57 10.47
C ASN A 94 -4.67 19.31 9.46
N PHE A 95 -4.84 18.78 8.24
CA PHE A 95 -5.64 19.41 7.17
C PHE A 95 -5.15 20.81 6.76
N THR A 96 -3.84 21.08 6.92
CA THR A 96 -3.20 22.35 6.56
C THR A 96 -2.25 22.24 5.36
N TYR A 97 -2.38 21.16 4.60
CA TYR A 97 -1.52 20.79 3.47
C TYR A 97 -1.60 21.78 2.29
N MET A 98 -0.55 21.77 1.47
CA MET A 98 -0.40 22.60 0.28
C MET A 98 -0.04 21.77 -0.96
N ALA A 99 -0.37 22.28 -2.15
CA ALA A 99 -0.07 21.62 -3.43
C ALA A 99 1.44 21.42 -3.69
N SER A 100 2.31 22.15 -3.00
CA SER A 100 3.77 22.07 -3.13
C SER A 100 4.42 21.00 -2.23
N HIS A 101 3.64 20.21 -1.49
CA HIS A 101 4.19 19.16 -0.65
C HIS A 101 4.75 18.00 -1.50
N TRP A 102 6.00 17.63 -1.26
CA TRP A 102 6.72 16.63 -2.02
C TRP A 102 6.09 15.23 -1.93
N ASN A 103 5.55 14.85 -0.76
CA ASN A 103 4.92 13.54 -0.54
C ASN A 103 3.67 13.35 -1.41
N THR A 104 2.89 14.42 -1.59
CA THR A 104 1.70 14.42 -2.45
C THR A 104 2.10 14.22 -3.92
N ASN A 105 3.14 14.94 -4.38
CA ASN A 105 3.68 14.78 -5.74
C ASN A 105 4.28 13.38 -5.94
N SER A 106 4.99 12.85 -4.95
CA SER A 106 5.57 11.50 -5.01
C SER A 106 4.50 10.44 -5.22
N VAL A 107 3.41 10.47 -4.45
CA VAL A 107 2.29 9.52 -4.61
C VAL A 107 1.69 9.62 -6.02
N TRP A 108 1.42 10.83 -6.51
CA TRP A 108 0.91 11.03 -7.86
C TRP A 108 1.84 10.43 -8.92
N GLN A 109 3.11 10.82 -8.89
CA GLN A 109 4.11 10.37 -9.88
C GLN A 109 4.31 8.86 -9.85
N ASN A 110 4.40 8.25 -8.66
CA ASN A 110 4.64 6.82 -8.54
C ASN A 110 3.47 6.02 -9.11
N HIS A 111 2.22 6.43 -8.82
CA HIS A 111 1.05 5.77 -9.39
C HIS A 111 1.02 5.88 -10.92
N TYR A 112 1.30 7.06 -11.48
CA TYR A 112 1.31 7.23 -12.94
C TYR A 112 2.48 6.51 -13.62
N ASN A 113 3.65 6.47 -13.00
CA ASN A 113 4.77 5.67 -13.52
C ASN A 113 4.40 4.20 -13.62
N ASP A 114 3.73 3.65 -12.63
CA ASP A 114 3.27 2.26 -12.67
C ASP A 114 2.15 2.06 -13.70
N ILE A 115 1.22 3.00 -13.84
CA ILE A 115 0.21 2.97 -14.89
C ILE A 115 0.86 2.93 -16.29
N VAL A 116 1.87 3.76 -16.54
CA VAL A 116 2.63 3.76 -17.79
C VAL A 116 3.37 2.43 -18.00
N ASN A 117 3.99 1.88 -16.95
CA ASN A 117 4.63 0.57 -17.01
C ASN A 117 3.63 -0.54 -17.35
N ILE A 118 2.42 -0.48 -16.80
CA ILE A 118 1.35 -1.44 -17.10
C ILE A 118 0.89 -1.33 -18.56
N PHE A 119 0.74 -0.12 -19.10
CA PHE A 119 0.43 0.07 -20.53
C PHE A 119 1.54 -0.54 -21.41
N THR A 120 2.79 -0.28 -21.08
CA THR A 120 3.95 -0.87 -21.79
C THR A 120 3.94 -2.40 -21.72
N ALA A 121 3.62 -2.97 -20.57
CA ALA A 121 3.49 -4.42 -20.42
C ALA A 121 2.37 -5.00 -21.29
N ILE A 122 1.21 -4.33 -21.36
CA ILE A 122 0.09 -4.73 -22.22
C ILE A 122 0.52 -4.71 -23.70
N ASP A 123 1.23 -3.68 -24.15
CA ASP A 123 1.73 -3.59 -25.52
C ASP A 123 2.71 -4.72 -25.85
N GLU A 124 3.62 -5.05 -24.92
CA GLU A 124 4.56 -6.17 -25.10
C GLU A 124 3.82 -7.53 -25.11
N ILE A 125 2.83 -7.74 -24.22
CA ILE A 125 1.98 -8.95 -24.21
C ILE A 125 1.23 -9.09 -25.55
N ASN A 126 0.75 -7.99 -26.13
CA ASN A 126 0.07 -8.04 -27.45
C ASN A 126 1.02 -8.44 -28.58
N LYS A 127 2.31 -8.06 -28.56
CA LYS A 127 3.31 -8.55 -29.53
C LYS A 127 3.48 -10.07 -29.45
N TYR A 128 3.57 -10.60 -28.22
CA TYR A 128 3.59 -12.06 -28.00
C TYR A 128 2.30 -12.72 -28.49
N ARG A 129 1.13 -12.12 -28.22
CA ARG A 129 -0.16 -12.61 -28.70
C ARG A 129 -0.15 -12.77 -30.22
N GLU A 130 0.27 -11.73 -30.94
CA GLU A 130 0.28 -11.70 -32.41
C GLU A 130 1.26 -12.73 -32.99
N ALA A 131 2.44 -12.86 -32.40
CA ALA A 131 3.49 -13.73 -32.92
C ALA A 131 3.31 -15.22 -32.55
N SER A 132 2.90 -15.51 -31.30
CA SER A 132 2.71 -16.90 -30.81
C SER A 132 1.34 -17.47 -31.08
N GLY A 133 0.31 -16.63 -31.27
CA GLY A 133 -1.09 -17.03 -31.39
C GLY A 133 -1.75 -17.50 -30.10
N ASN A 134 -1.07 -17.38 -28.93
CA ASN A 134 -1.64 -17.79 -27.63
C ASN A 134 -2.54 -16.69 -27.04
N ASN A 135 -3.75 -16.58 -27.57
CA ASN A 135 -4.70 -15.55 -27.15
C ASN A 135 -5.16 -15.70 -25.71
N ALA A 136 -5.41 -16.92 -25.24
CA ALA A 136 -5.96 -17.16 -23.89
C ALA A 136 -4.97 -16.71 -22.80
N LEU A 137 -3.68 -16.98 -22.96
CA LEU A 137 -2.65 -16.54 -22.02
C LEU A 137 -2.48 -15.01 -22.03
N ALA A 138 -2.54 -14.40 -23.23
CA ALA A 138 -2.49 -12.96 -23.36
C ALA A 138 -3.70 -12.28 -22.72
N ASP A 139 -4.91 -12.81 -22.90
CA ASP A 139 -6.13 -12.29 -22.30
C ASP A 139 -6.05 -12.33 -20.77
N GLN A 140 -5.52 -13.44 -20.20
CA GLN A 140 -5.29 -13.53 -18.76
C GLN A 140 -4.31 -12.46 -18.28
N TYR A 141 -3.14 -12.35 -18.88
CA TYR A 141 -2.10 -11.44 -18.43
C TYR A 141 -2.49 -9.96 -18.60
N ILE A 142 -3.22 -9.62 -19.65
CA ILE A 142 -3.79 -8.29 -19.82
C ILE A 142 -4.87 -8.01 -18.76
N ALA A 143 -5.69 -9.00 -18.42
CA ALA A 143 -6.66 -8.85 -17.35
C ALA A 143 -5.98 -8.59 -15.98
N GLU A 144 -4.89 -9.27 -15.66
CA GLU A 144 -4.09 -8.99 -14.45
C GLU A 144 -3.52 -7.55 -14.46
N CYS A 145 -3.00 -7.10 -15.59
CA CYS A 145 -2.57 -5.71 -15.79
C CYS A 145 -3.70 -4.70 -15.55
N LYS A 146 -4.90 -4.98 -16.05
CA LYS A 146 -6.09 -4.14 -15.83
C LYS A 146 -6.46 -4.04 -14.35
N VAL A 147 -6.37 -5.13 -13.58
CA VAL A 147 -6.65 -5.14 -12.14
C VAL A 147 -5.66 -4.23 -11.38
N MET A 148 -4.37 -4.36 -11.64
CA MET A 148 -3.35 -3.50 -11.03
C MET A 148 -3.60 -2.02 -11.36
N ARG A 149 -3.86 -1.70 -12.61
CA ARG A 149 -4.15 -0.33 -13.08
C ARG A 149 -5.39 0.26 -12.42
N ALA A 150 -6.45 -0.52 -12.30
CA ALA A 150 -7.69 -0.10 -11.66
C ALA A 150 -7.48 0.27 -10.18
N TYR A 151 -6.69 -0.51 -9.45
CA TYR A 151 -6.34 -0.19 -8.07
C TYR A 151 -5.55 1.13 -7.95
N LEU A 152 -4.61 1.38 -8.86
CA LEU A 152 -3.86 2.63 -8.88
C LEU A 152 -4.78 3.84 -9.13
N TYR A 153 -5.69 3.74 -10.09
CA TYR A 153 -6.69 4.79 -10.34
C TYR A 153 -7.64 5.00 -9.16
N LEU A 154 -8.05 3.93 -8.48
CA LEU A 154 -8.86 4.01 -7.26
C LEU A 154 -8.17 4.88 -6.21
N ASN A 155 -6.89 4.62 -5.94
CA ASN A 155 -6.12 5.37 -4.95
C ASN A 155 -5.95 6.85 -5.34
N ILE A 156 -5.62 7.14 -6.61
CA ILE A 156 -5.48 8.53 -7.08
C ILE A 156 -6.84 9.26 -6.92
N ALA A 157 -7.92 8.66 -7.37
CA ALA A 157 -9.24 9.30 -7.34
C ALA A 157 -9.75 9.51 -5.91
N ARG A 158 -9.52 8.57 -4.99
CA ARG A 158 -9.82 8.73 -3.56
C ARG A 158 -8.98 9.82 -2.90
N THR A 159 -7.74 9.97 -3.32
CA THR A 159 -6.79 10.92 -2.71
C THR A 159 -7.00 12.34 -3.22
N PHE A 160 -7.22 12.53 -4.53
CA PHE A 160 -7.26 13.84 -5.19
C PHE A 160 -8.65 14.25 -5.68
N GLY A 161 -9.67 13.40 -5.51
CA GLY A 161 -11.04 13.66 -5.98
C GLY A 161 -11.28 13.36 -7.46
N GLY A 162 -10.25 12.99 -8.20
CA GLY A 162 -10.27 12.63 -9.61
C GLY A 162 -8.87 12.45 -10.18
N CYS A 163 -8.78 12.09 -11.44
CA CYS A 163 -7.49 11.88 -12.12
C CYS A 163 -7.61 11.89 -13.64
N ILE A 164 -6.49 11.86 -14.34
CA ILE A 164 -6.44 11.67 -15.78
C ILE A 164 -6.45 10.17 -16.07
N VAL A 165 -7.56 9.65 -16.58
CA VAL A 165 -7.66 8.25 -17.02
C VAL A 165 -7.06 8.13 -18.41
N ILE A 166 -5.85 7.56 -18.49
CA ILE A 166 -5.10 7.42 -19.73
C ILE A 166 -5.75 6.31 -20.59
N ASP A 167 -6.07 6.62 -21.84
CA ASP A 167 -6.55 5.69 -22.85
C ASP A 167 -5.41 5.24 -23.80
N ALA A 168 -4.44 6.13 -24.06
CA ALA A 168 -3.26 5.86 -24.86
C ALA A 168 -2.08 6.74 -24.41
N LEU A 169 -0.87 6.19 -24.42
CA LEU A 169 0.33 6.88 -23.90
C LEU A 169 0.73 8.11 -24.72
N ASP A 170 0.40 8.16 -25.99
CA ASP A 170 0.70 9.29 -26.87
C ASP A 170 -0.30 10.45 -26.78
N ASN A 171 -1.38 10.31 -25.97
CA ASN A 171 -2.46 11.28 -25.87
C ASN A 171 -2.62 11.93 -24.49
N ILE A 172 -1.76 11.67 -23.53
CA ILE A 172 -1.89 12.11 -22.12
C ILE A 172 -2.14 13.62 -22.00
N GLN A 173 -1.46 14.42 -22.81
CA GLN A 173 -1.57 15.90 -22.80
C GLN A 173 -2.97 16.41 -23.20
N ASN A 174 -3.74 15.61 -23.92
CA ASN A 174 -5.07 15.99 -24.39
C ASN A 174 -6.19 15.21 -23.67
N THR A 175 -5.84 14.25 -22.82
CA THR A 175 -6.83 13.49 -22.07
C THR A 175 -7.42 14.36 -20.96
N PRO A 176 -8.75 14.52 -20.91
CA PRO A 176 -9.38 15.39 -19.92
C PRO A 176 -9.24 14.84 -18.51
N LEU A 177 -9.33 15.73 -17.52
CA LEU A 177 -9.49 15.36 -16.13
C LEU A 177 -10.85 14.67 -15.91
N SER A 178 -10.85 13.51 -15.31
CA SER A 178 -12.05 12.78 -14.88
C SER A 178 -12.29 13.01 -13.39
N ASN A 179 -13.53 13.31 -13.01
CA ASN A 179 -13.90 13.38 -11.59
C ASN A 179 -13.97 11.96 -10.97
N LYS A 180 -14.07 11.90 -9.64
CA LYS A 180 -14.06 10.63 -8.89
C LYS A 180 -15.12 9.65 -9.43
N GLU A 181 -16.36 10.09 -9.67
CA GLU A 181 -17.42 9.23 -10.16
C GLU A 181 -17.10 8.62 -11.52
N GLN A 182 -16.59 9.42 -12.45
CA GLN A 182 -16.18 8.94 -13.79
C GLN A 182 -15.04 7.90 -13.69
N VAL A 183 -14.10 8.12 -12.78
CA VAL A 183 -13.01 7.15 -12.54
C VAL A 183 -13.57 5.85 -11.95
N MET A 184 -14.51 5.91 -11.00
CA MET A 184 -15.14 4.71 -10.44
C MET A 184 -15.94 3.95 -11.48
N GLN A 185 -16.68 4.63 -12.37
CA GLN A 185 -17.38 4.01 -13.50
C GLN A 185 -16.40 3.32 -14.46
N TYR A 186 -15.27 3.95 -14.76
CA TYR A 186 -14.19 3.34 -15.55
C TYR A 186 -13.66 2.06 -14.87
N ILE A 187 -13.38 2.10 -13.57
CA ILE A 187 -12.89 0.93 -12.81
C ILE A 187 -13.91 -0.22 -12.87
N VAL A 188 -15.20 0.06 -12.66
CA VAL A 188 -16.27 -0.96 -12.76
C VAL A 188 -16.28 -1.62 -14.13
N SER A 189 -16.15 -0.82 -15.20
CA SER A 189 -16.10 -1.32 -16.57
C SER A 189 -14.85 -2.18 -16.83
N GLU A 190 -13.68 -1.72 -16.40
CA GLU A 190 -12.41 -2.45 -16.56
C GLU A 190 -12.44 -3.79 -15.83
N MET A 191 -13.00 -3.83 -14.60
CA MET A 191 -13.12 -5.07 -13.85
C MET A 191 -14.13 -6.04 -14.49
N THR A 192 -15.25 -5.52 -15.00
CA THR A 192 -16.24 -6.33 -15.73
C THR A 192 -15.61 -7.00 -16.95
N ASP A 193 -14.75 -6.31 -17.68
CA ASP A 193 -14.03 -6.85 -18.83
C ASP A 193 -12.91 -7.83 -18.44
N ALA A 194 -12.25 -7.60 -17.31
CA ALA A 194 -11.13 -8.41 -16.86
C ALA A 194 -11.57 -9.76 -16.25
N ILE A 195 -12.62 -9.75 -15.43
CA ILE A 195 -13.09 -10.91 -14.65
C ILE A 195 -13.19 -12.21 -15.47
N PRO A 196 -13.76 -12.26 -16.67
CA PRO A 196 -13.88 -13.51 -17.42
C PRO A 196 -12.56 -14.16 -17.82
N ASN A 197 -11.46 -13.42 -17.79
CA ASN A 197 -10.13 -13.87 -18.22
C ASN A 197 -9.18 -14.12 -17.05
N LEU A 198 -9.58 -13.81 -15.83
CA LEU A 198 -8.75 -13.98 -14.64
C LEU A 198 -8.86 -15.40 -14.06
N PRO A 199 -7.81 -15.90 -13.37
CA PRO A 199 -7.89 -17.16 -12.64
C PRO A 199 -8.95 -17.11 -11.53
N ASP A 200 -9.87 -18.09 -11.56
CA ASP A 200 -10.95 -18.24 -10.57
C ASP A 200 -10.50 -19.15 -9.42
N VAL A 201 -9.52 -18.69 -8.66
CA VAL A 201 -8.93 -19.38 -7.52
C VAL A 201 -8.50 -18.37 -6.46
N HIS A 202 -8.36 -18.81 -5.21
CA HIS A 202 -7.73 -17.97 -4.19
C HIS A 202 -6.29 -17.59 -4.60
N PRO A 203 -5.81 -16.33 -4.31
CA PRO A 203 -4.45 -15.90 -4.66
C PRO A 203 -3.34 -16.84 -4.17
N ASN A 204 -3.48 -17.47 -2.99
CA ASN A 204 -2.49 -18.41 -2.47
C ASN A 204 -2.50 -19.77 -3.21
N LYS A 205 -3.53 -20.08 -3.99
CA LYS A 205 -3.64 -21.31 -4.79
C LYS A 205 -3.10 -21.16 -6.21
N ARG A 206 -2.70 -19.95 -6.60
CA ARG A 206 -2.03 -19.72 -7.88
C ARG A 206 -0.65 -20.39 -7.87
N ILE A 207 -0.43 -21.31 -8.82
CA ILE A 207 0.84 -22.05 -8.96
C ILE A 207 1.82 -21.37 -9.91
N ASP A 208 1.32 -20.52 -10.80
CA ASP A 208 2.07 -19.75 -11.78
C ASP A 208 2.64 -18.45 -11.16
N ILE A 209 1.80 -17.67 -10.51
CA ILE A 209 2.16 -16.41 -9.83
C ILE A 209 1.50 -16.42 -8.44
N PRO A 210 2.12 -17.03 -7.42
CA PRO A 210 1.55 -17.04 -6.07
C PRO A 210 1.25 -15.64 -5.56
N GLY A 211 0.01 -15.39 -5.13
CA GLY A 211 -0.46 -14.07 -4.71
C GLY A 211 -0.76 -13.09 -5.85
N GLY A 212 -0.72 -13.54 -7.11
CA GLY A 212 -1.10 -12.74 -8.28
C GLY A 212 -2.58 -12.41 -8.35
N MET A 213 -2.96 -11.49 -9.23
CA MET A 213 -4.34 -11.03 -9.39
C MET A 213 -5.26 -12.16 -9.83
N THR A 214 -6.47 -12.18 -9.27
CA THR A 214 -7.49 -13.20 -9.52
C THR A 214 -8.85 -12.55 -9.78
N THR A 215 -9.82 -13.37 -10.17
CA THR A 215 -11.22 -12.95 -10.29
C THR A 215 -11.71 -12.25 -9.00
N TYR A 216 -11.27 -12.75 -7.85
CA TYR A 216 -11.70 -12.19 -6.55
C TYR A 216 -11.04 -10.85 -6.23
N THR A 217 -9.80 -10.63 -6.65
CA THR A 217 -9.16 -9.31 -6.55
C THR A 217 -9.91 -8.28 -7.40
N ALA A 218 -10.33 -8.66 -8.60
CA ALA A 218 -11.13 -7.79 -9.47
C ALA A 218 -12.50 -7.48 -8.86
N TYR A 219 -13.21 -8.46 -8.30
CA TYR A 219 -14.48 -8.23 -7.60
C TYR A 219 -14.30 -7.31 -6.38
N ALA A 220 -13.22 -7.45 -5.62
CA ALA A 220 -12.96 -6.59 -4.47
C ALA A 220 -12.74 -5.13 -4.89
N ILE A 221 -11.95 -4.87 -5.94
CA ILE A 221 -11.73 -3.52 -6.49
C ILE A 221 -13.04 -2.96 -7.07
N GLN A 222 -13.83 -3.80 -7.75
CA GLN A 222 -15.15 -3.42 -8.26
C GLN A 222 -16.10 -3.02 -7.12
N ALA A 223 -16.10 -3.78 -6.02
CA ALA A 223 -16.90 -3.47 -4.82
C ALA A 223 -16.49 -2.13 -4.20
N LEU A 224 -15.18 -1.86 -4.09
CA LEU A 224 -14.67 -0.58 -3.61
C LEU A 224 -15.11 0.58 -4.51
N ALA A 225 -15.10 0.42 -5.83
CA ALA A 225 -15.58 1.44 -6.76
C ALA A 225 -17.09 1.67 -6.64
N TYR A 226 -17.89 0.62 -6.52
CA TYR A 226 -19.33 0.74 -6.25
C TYR A 226 -19.61 1.44 -4.93
N GLN A 227 -18.82 1.14 -3.89
CA GLN A 227 -18.97 1.80 -2.58
C GLN A 227 -18.72 3.31 -2.67
N GLU A 228 -17.69 3.73 -3.43
CA GLU A 228 -17.41 5.16 -3.66
C GLU A 228 -18.51 5.90 -4.44
N MET A 229 -19.29 5.19 -5.22
CA MET A 229 -20.47 5.71 -5.94
C MET A 229 -21.77 5.55 -5.17
N GLU A 230 -21.75 5.00 -3.96
CA GLU A 230 -22.93 4.63 -3.17
C GLU A 230 -23.90 3.68 -3.91
N ASP A 231 -23.39 2.92 -4.89
CA ASP A 231 -24.14 1.85 -5.53
C ASP A 231 -24.10 0.59 -4.65
N TYR A 232 -24.92 0.62 -3.59
CA TYR A 232 -24.95 -0.46 -2.59
C TYR A 232 -25.44 -1.80 -3.17
N GLN A 233 -26.25 -1.79 -4.24
CA GLN A 233 -26.60 -3.05 -4.89
C GLN A 233 -25.42 -3.62 -5.70
N GLY A 234 -24.62 -2.77 -6.33
CA GLY A 234 -23.36 -3.14 -6.94
C GLY A 234 -22.37 -3.72 -5.93
N VAL A 235 -22.26 -3.10 -4.74
CA VAL A 235 -21.43 -3.62 -3.63
C VAL A 235 -21.88 -5.03 -3.24
N VAL A 236 -23.18 -5.26 -2.98
CA VAL A 236 -23.70 -6.61 -2.65
C VAL A 236 -23.40 -7.60 -3.77
N SER A 237 -23.57 -7.21 -5.02
CA SER A 237 -23.33 -8.09 -6.17
C SER A 237 -21.87 -8.55 -6.23
N ALA A 238 -20.91 -7.63 -6.12
CA ALA A 238 -19.49 -7.92 -6.21
C ALA A 238 -18.97 -8.69 -4.98
N THR A 239 -19.30 -8.23 -3.77
CA THR A 239 -18.86 -8.91 -2.53
C THR A 239 -19.47 -10.31 -2.38
N SER A 240 -20.70 -10.54 -2.88
CA SER A 240 -21.32 -11.88 -2.87
C SER A 240 -20.55 -12.89 -3.72
N GLN A 241 -19.87 -12.49 -4.79
CA GLN A 241 -19.03 -13.40 -5.57
C GLN A 241 -17.86 -13.93 -4.72
N ILE A 242 -17.29 -13.09 -3.87
CA ILE A 242 -16.21 -13.46 -2.97
C ILE A 242 -16.75 -14.33 -1.82
N ILE A 243 -17.82 -13.87 -1.16
CA ILE A 243 -18.42 -14.55 0.00
C ILE A 243 -18.92 -15.96 -0.37
N ASN A 244 -19.59 -16.09 -1.51
CA ASN A 244 -20.19 -17.35 -1.93
C ASN A 244 -19.19 -18.31 -2.60
N SER A 245 -17.99 -17.88 -2.91
CA SER A 245 -16.98 -18.73 -3.54
C SER A 245 -16.53 -19.88 -2.62
N GLY A 246 -16.54 -19.64 -1.30
CA GLY A 246 -15.97 -20.57 -0.32
C GLY A 246 -14.44 -20.63 -0.36
N GLU A 247 -13.80 -19.73 -1.10
CA GLU A 247 -12.34 -19.66 -1.23
C GLU A 247 -11.68 -18.93 -0.06
N PHE A 248 -12.42 -18.07 0.65
CA PHE A 248 -11.90 -17.19 1.70
C PHE A 248 -12.48 -17.54 3.06
N GLN A 249 -11.68 -17.36 4.09
CA GLN A 249 -12.09 -17.46 5.49
C GLN A 249 -11.35 -16.44 6.35
N LEU A 250 -11.94 -16.01 7.47
CA LEU A 250 -11.25 -15.17 8.43
C LEU A 250 -10.12 -15.95 9.10
N SER A 251 -8.95 -15.37 9.23
CA SER A 251 -7.83 -15.94 9.96
C SER A 251 -8.20 -16.16 11.43
N GLU A 252 -7.92 -17.34 11.98
CA GLU A 252 -8.22 -17.66 13.38
C GLU A 252 -7.39 -16.83 14.35
N ASP A 253 -6.14 -16.53 14.00
CA ASP A 253 -5.25 -15.69 14.81
C ASP A 253 -5.03 -14.32 14.14
N TYR A 254 -5.79 -13.33 14.63
CA TYR A 254 -5.72 -11.95 14.14
C TYR A 254 -4.31 -11.35 14.24
N TYR A 255 -3.54 -11.72 15.26
CA TYR A 255 -2.18 -11.23 15.42
C TYR A 255 -1.26 -11.74 14.31
N HIS A 256 -1.29 -13.05 14.05
CA HIS A 256 -0.45 -13.66 13.02
C HIS A 256 -0.80 -13.21 11.60
N LEU A 257 -2.04 -12.78 11.36
CA LEU A 257 -2.45 -12.22 10.07
C LEU A 257 -1.53 -11.07 9.62
N PHE A 258 -1.08 -10.23 10.56
CA PHE A 258 -0.19 -9.08 10.28
C PHE A 258 1.30 -9.39 10.46
N LYS A 259 1.70 -10.63 10.54
CA LYS A 259 3.09 -11.09 10.70
C LYS A 259 3.53 -11.91 9.47
N VAL A 260 4.78 -12.37 9.47
CA VAL A 260 5.27 -13.22 8.35
C VAL A 260 4.40 -14.48 8.18
N ALA A 261 3.87 -15.02 9.28
CA ALA A 261 2.97 -16.19 9.24
C ALA A 261 1.67 -15.93 8.46
N GLY A 262 1.18 -14.69 8.41
CA GLY A 262 -0.04 -14.30 7.68
C GLY A 262 0.18 -14.05 6.19
N LYS A 263 1.38 -14.26 5.68
CA LYS A 263 1.67 -14.11 4.26
C LYS A 263 0.85 -15.10 3.43
N LEU A 264 0.06 -14.58 2.50
CA LEU A 264 -0.86 -15.37 1.68
C LEU A 264 -1.89 -16.17 2.50
N ASP A 265 -2.31 -15.63 3.65
CA ASP A 265 -3.38 -16.21 4.46
C ASP A 265 -4.69 -16.33 3.67
N ASP A 266 -5.54 -17.27 4.06
CA ASP A 266 -6.85 -17.50 3.42
C ASP A 266 -7.82 -16.31 3.58
N GLU A 267 -7.49 -15.32 4.42
CA GLU A 267 -8.22 -14.06 4.52
C GLU A 267 -7.79 -13.03 3.47
N ASN A 268 -6.56 -13.11 2.93
CA ASN A 268 -5.99 -12.08 2.09
C ASN A 268 -6.43 -12.18 0.63
N ILE A 269 -7.06 -11.12 0.11
CA ILE A 269 -7.52 -11.03 -1.28
C ILE A 269 -6.46 -10.36 -2.16
N MET A 270 -5.75 -9.36 -1.62
CA MET A 270 -4.66 -8.69 -2.30
C MET A 270 -3.58 -8.27 -1.31
N GLU A 271 -2.33 -8.58 -1.64
CA GLU A 271 -1.15 -8.18 -0.87
C GLU A 271 -0.08 -7.64 -1.80
N PHE A 272 0.71 -6.67 -1.35
CA PHE A 272 2.01 -6.40 -1.95
C PHE A 272 2.99 -7.46 -1.50
N GLN A 273 3.59 -8.16 -2.48
CA GLN A 273 4.42 -9.33 -2.25
C GLN A 273 5.88 -8.92 -2.03
N TYR A 274 6.43 -9.31 -0.89
CA TYR A 274 7.83 -9.05 -0.56
C TYR A 274 8.57 -10.34 -0.19
N SER A 275 9.83 -10.43 -0.59
CA SER A 275 10.75 -11.47 -0.18
C SER A 275 12.17 -10.94 -0.20
N ASP A 276 12.99 -11.38 0.73
CA ASP A 276 14.38 -10.98 0.80
C ASP A 276 15.23 -11.60 -0.31
N PHE A 277 14.91 -12.81 -0.74
CA PHE A 277 15.72 -13.61 -1.69
C PHE A 277 17.20 -13.64 -1.37
N ASN A 278 17.61 -13.39 -0.11
CA ASN A 278 18.99 -13.20 0.34
C ASN A 278 19.74 -12.04 -0.36
N GLN A 279 19.03 -11.08 -0.91
CA GLN A 279 19.57 -9.94 -1.66
C GLN A 279 19.52 -8.61 -0.92
N GLY A 280 19.02 -8.60 0.31
CA GLY A 280 18.81 -7.36 1.05
C GLY A 280 17.52 -6.62 0.66
N GLU A 281 16.56 -7.30 0.03
CA GLU A 281 15.24 -6.80 -0.34
C GLU A 281 14.20 -7.11 0.78
N GLY A 282 12.96 -7.22 0.47
CA GLY A 282 11.90 -7.53 1.44
C GLY A 282 11.08 -6.30 1.81
N ASP A 283 10.26 -6.43 2.86
CA ASP A 283 9.43 -5.32 3.34
C ASP A 283 10.30 -4.12 3.72
N ARG A 284 9.99 -2.98 3.11
CA ARG A 284 10.69 -1.70 3.32
C ARG A 284 9.95 -0.73 4.24
N PHE A 285 8.76 -1.10 4.71
CA PHE A 285 7.90 -0.18 5.46
C PHE A 285 8.03 -0.31 6.97
N GLY A 286 8.48 -1.44 7.49
CA GLY A 286 8.54 -1.71 8.92
C GLY A 286 9.21 -0.60 9.75
N PHE A 287 10.24 0.06 9.21
CA PHE A 287 10.94 1.15 9.89
C PHE A 287 10.09 2.43 10.05
N LEU A 288 9.09 2.66 9.20
CA LEU A 288 8.22 3.84 9.29
C LEU A 288 7.38 3.82 10.55
N PHE A 289 6.92 2.64 10.92
CA PHE A 289 5.93 2.40 11.97
C PHE A 289 6.58 2.07 13.32
N ALA A 290 7.79 1.52 13.33
CA ALA A 290 8.48 1.10 14.54
C ALA A 290 8.91 2.31 15.39
N PRO A 291 9.00 2.14 16.74
CA PRO A 291 9.41 3.20 17.66
C PRO A 291 10.74 3.83 17.26
N PHE A 292 10.84 5.14 17.49
CA PHE A 292 11.98 5.93 17.04
C PHE A 292 13.27 5.63 17.78
N GLY A 293 14.35 5.43 17.02
CA GLY A 293 15.71 5.36 17.51
C GLY A 293 16.10 4.01 18.12
N ILE A 294 17.39 3.80 18.30
CA ILE A 294 17.97 2.54 18.82
C ILE A 294 17.44 2.21 20.22
N GLY A 295 17.11 3.23 21.03
CA GLY A 295 16.55 3.07 22.36
C GLY A 295 15.03 2.88 22.40
N GLY A 296 14.33 2.98 21.26
CA GLY A 296 12.87 2.90 21.19
C GLY A 296 12.29 1.52 21.51
N TRP A 297 13.12 0.48 21.51
CA TRP A 297 12.74 -0.86 21.93
C TRP A 297 13.95 -1.67 22.42
N THR A 298 13.67 -2.75 23.15
CA THR A 298 14.65 -3.75 23.57
C THR A 298 14.24 -5.07 22.92
N PRO A 299 14.81 -5.39 21.75
CA PRO A 299 14.44 -6.59 21.01
C PRO A 299 15.00 -7.86 21.68
N VAL A 300 14.26 -8.97 21.58
CA VAL A 300 14.72 -10.30 22.00
C VAL A 300 15.91 -10.73 21.15
N VAL A 301 15.87 -10.46 19.85
CA VAL A 301 16.97 -10.74 18.92
C VAL A 301 17.90 -9.53 18.86
N THR A 302 19.11 -9.70 19.42
CA THR A 302 20.11 -8.62 19.46
C THR A 302 20.49 -8.13 18.07
N GLY A 303 20.55 -6.80 17.91
CA GLY A 303 20.96 -6.15 16.66
C GLY A 303 19.83 -5.85 15.70
N ALA A 304 18.58 -6.02 16.12
CA ALA A 304 17.44 -5.51 15.37
C ALA A 304 17.51 -3.97 15.25
N GLY A 305 17.05 -3.45 14.11
CA GLY A 305 17.20 -2.06 13.74
C GLY A 305 16.28 -1.10 14.52
N ALA A 306 16.44 0.19 14.22
CA ALA A 306 15.64 1.28 14.81
C ALA A 306 14.55 1.75 13.83
N GLY A 307 13.39 2.15 14.38
CA GLY A 307 12.30 2.74 13.61
C GLY A 307 12.41 4.26 13.49
N TRP A 308 11.51 4.82 12.70
CA TRP A 308 11.38 6.26 12.51
C TRP A 308 10.18 6.86 13.25
N GLY A 309 9.19 6.07 13.63
CA GLY A 309 8.06 6.50 14.44
C GLY A 309 7.24 7.61 13.78
N PHE A 310 6.73 7.37 12.55
CA PHE A 310 5.95 8.35 11.80
C PHE A 310 4.44 8.15 11.89
N TYR A 311 4.00 7.08 12.52
CA TYR A 311 2.62 6.62 12.46
C TYR A 311 2.16 6.18 13.83
N GLU A 312 1.24 6.91 14.44
CA GLU A 312 0.81 6.71 15.81
C GLU A 312 -0.71 6.48 15.87
N PRO A 313 -1.16 5.33 16.38
CA PRO A 313 -2.58 5.14 16.70
C PRO A 313 -3.09 6.25 17.63
N THR A 314 -4.27 6.79 17.36
CA THR A 314 -4.86 7.87 18.20
C THR A 314 -5.34 7.35 19.53
N MET A 315 -5.33 8.22 20.55
CA MET A 315 -5.98 7.96 21.84
C MET A 315 -7.47 7.62 21.62
N LYS A 316 -8.15 8.36 20.74
CA LYS A 316 -9.55 8.14 20.36
C LYS A 316 -9.81 6.70 19.92
N TYR A 317 -8.95 6.13 19.04
CA TYR A 317 -9.08 4.75 18.61
C TYR A 317 -8.90 3.77 19.77
N ILE A 318 -7.91 4.00 20.64
CA ILE A 318 -7.61 3.13 21.77
C ILE A 318 -8.78 3.12 22.77
N GLU A 319 -9.31 4.29 23.13
CA GLU A 319 -10.47 4.42 24.03
C GLU A 319 -11.72 3.77 23.43
N PHE A 320 -11.99 3.99 22.13
CA PHE A 320 -13.08 3.33 21.42
C PHE A 320 -12.99 1.80 21.50
N MET A 321 -11.81 1.24 21.35
CA MET A 321 -11.59 -0.20 21.46
C MET A 321 -11.80 -0.69 22.91
N LEU A 322 -11.33 0.03 23.90
CA LEU A 322 -11.52 -0.29 25.32
C LEU A 322 -13.00 -0.25 25.71
N ASP A 323 -13.75 0.75 25.27
CA ASP A 323 -15.20 0.88 25.54
C ASP A 323 -16.01 -0.28 24.96
N ARG A 324 -15.54 -0.87 23.86
CA ARG A 324 -16.13 -2.06 23.24
C ARG A 324 -15.72 -3.38 23.93
N GLY A 325 -14.78 -3.34 24.87
CA GLY A 325 -14.19 -4.53 25.49
C GLY A 325 -13.29 -5.35 24.57
N GLU A 326 -12.69 -4.70 23.61
CA GLU A 326 -11.77 -5.33 22.64
C GLU A 326 -10.45 -5.72 23.32
N SER A 327 -10.04 -6.97 23.14
CA SER A 327 -8.72 -7.41 23.57
C SER A 327 -7.90 -7.91 22.37
N VAL A 328 -8.45 -8.86 21.60
CA VAL A 328 -7.74 -9.51 20.48
C VAL A 328 -7.26 -8.51 19.44
N ARG A 329 -8.13 -7.59 19.02
CA ARG A 329 -7.79 -6.61 17.98
C ARG A 329 -6.94 -5.47 18.54
N LEU A 330 -7.22 -4.98 19.74
CA LEU A 330 -6.45 -3.89 20.35
C LEU A 330 -5.02 -4.31 20.66
N GLU A 331 -4.79 -5.50 21.23
CA GLU A 331 -3.47 -6.07 21.48
C GLU A 331 -2.64 -6.21 20.20
N THR A 332 -3.32 -6.56 19.09
CA THR A 332 -2.66 -6.67 17.78
C THR A 332 -2.38 -5.31 17.15
N SER A 333 -3.34 -4.39 17.25
CA SER A 333 -3.32 -3.12 16.50
C SER A 333 -2.41 -2.08 17.14
N VAL A 334 -2.23 -2.11 18.47
CA VAL A 334 -1.52 -1.08 19.21
C VAL A 334 -0.42 -1.67 20.07
N ILE A 335 0.76 -1.11 19.95
CA ILE A 335 1.90 -1.33 20.84
C ILE A 335 2.02 -0.12 21.75
N PHE A 336 2.10 -0.36 23.03
CA PHE A 336 2.15 0.67 24.07
C PHE A 336 3.59 0.91 24.54
N THR A 337 3.95 2.19 24.78
CA THR A 337 5.14 2.54 25.54
C THR A 337 4.79 2.80 27.00
N PRO A 338 5.73 2.82 27.95
CA PRO A 338 5.44 3.18 29.34
C PRO A 338 4.79 4.56 29.50
N ASP A 339 5.21 5.56 28.71
CA ASP A 339 4.59 6.89 28.72
C ASP A 339 3.18 6.85 28.15
N GLY A 340 2.96 6.09 27.07
CA GLY A 340 1.63 5.87 26.48
C GLY A 340 0.66 5.18 27.47
N ILE A 341 1.12 4.17 28.19
CA ILE A 341 0.31 3.53 29.25
C ILE A 341 -0.05 4.53 30.34
N THR A 342 0.91 5.38 30.75
CA THR A 342 0.66 6.40 31.77
C THR A 342 -0.36 7.44 31.29
N GLU A 343 -0.24 7.89 30.06
CA GLU A 343 -1.19 8.82 29.42
C GLU A 343 -2.59 8.21 29.36
N LEU A 344 -2.70 6.98 28.83
CA LEU A 344 -3.97 6.27 28.75
C LEU A 344 -4.60 6.03 30.14
N GLN A 345 -3.83 5.76 31.20
CA GLN A 345 -4.34 5.64 32.55
C GLN A 345 -4.89 6.96 33.08
N ASN A 346 -4.28 8.09 32.72
CA ASN A 346 -4.73 9.41 33.15
C ASN A 346 -6.07 9.80 32.48
N ASP A 347 -6.25 9.44 31.22
CA ASP A 347 -7.42 9.83 30.43
C ASP A 347 -8.57 8.83 30.57
N TYR A 348 -8.30 7.53 30.47
CA TYR A 348 -9.30 6.46 30.51
C TYR A 348 -9.53 5.90 31.91
N GLY A 349 -8.49 5.84 32.77
CA GLY A 349 -8.57 5.32 34.13
C GLY A 349 -8.00 3.91 34.28
N THR A 350 -8.78 2.96 34.79
CA THR A 350 -8.29 1.59 35.05
C THR A 350 -8.17 0.81 33.74
N LEU A 351 -6.96 0.36 33.45
CA LEU A 351 -6.65 -0.43 32.25
C LEU A 351 -6.74 -1.94 32.53
N PRO A 352 -7.06 -2.75 31.51
CA PRO A 352 -6.92 -4.21 31.57
C PRO A 352 -5.50 -4.64 31.87
N GLU A 353 -5.33 -5.73 32.62
CA GLU A 353 -4.01 -6.24 33.04
C GLU A 353 -3.09 -6.65 31.90
N TRP A 354 -3.66 -6.95 30.71
CA TRP A 354 -2.87 -7.36 29.53
C TRP A 354 -2.23 -6.18 28.79
N ILE A 355 -2.59 -4.94 29.10
CA ILE A 355 -1.96 -3.76 28.50
C ILE A 355 -0.60 -3.55 29.19
N ASP A 356 0.43 -3.88 28.45
CA ASP A 356 1.82 -3.63 28.84
C ASP A 356 2.66 -3.18 27.63
N ASN A 357 3.94 -2.99 27.80
CA ASN A 357 4.85 -2.53 26.76
C ASN A 357 5.64 -3.67 26.09
N THR A 358 5.09 -4.89 26.12
CA THR A 358 5.75 -6.08 25.59
C THR A 358 4.87 -6.74 24.52
N ASN A 359 5.42 -7.14 23.37
CA ASN A 359 4.68 -7.95 22.41
C ASN A 359 4.66 -9.43 22.77
N ARG A 360 3.92 -10.24 22.01
CA ARG A 360 3.79 -11.70 22.25
C ARG A 360 5.13 -12.45 22.22
N GLU A 361 6.11 -11.97 21.46
CA GLU A 361 7.42 -12.57 21.30
C GLU A 361 8.44 -12.11 22.35
N GLY A 362 8.07 -11.14 23.19
CA GLY A 362 8.88 -10.66 24.31
C GLY A 362 9.76 -9.43 23.99
N ASP A 363 9.59 -8.80 22.84
CA ASP A 363 10.21 -7.50 22.56
C ASP A 363 9.58 -6.44 23.46
N ILE A 364 10.41 -5.64 24.13
CA ILE A 364 9.96 -4.58 25.05
C ILE A 364 10.05 -3.23 24.35
N PHE A 365 8.96 -2.49 24.32
CA PHE A 365 8.91 -1.15 23.74
C PHE A 365 9.17 -0.08 24.80
N ASN A 366 10.08 0.83 24.51
CA ASN A 366 10.55 1.84 25.44
C ASN A 366 10.00 3.21 25.07
N ASN A 367 10.07 4.15 26.01
CA ASN A 367 9.79 5.56 25.70
C ASN A 367 10.75 6.07 24.64
N ASN A 368 10.23 6.89 23.74
CA ASN A 368 10.99 7.49 22.68
C ASN A 368 10.48 8.92 22.39
N ALA A 369 11.20 9.68 21.56
CA ALA A 369 10.95 11.10 21.38
C ALA A 369 9.78 11.42 20.41
N ARG A 370 9.13 10.41 19.81
CA ARG A 370 8.21 10.65 18.68
C ARG A 370 6.80 10.14 18.88
N LEU A 371 6.61 9.04 19.61
CA LEU A 371 5.29 8.43 19.77
C LEU A 371 5.14 7.73 21.11
N ASN A 372 3.92 7.68 21.63
CA ASN A 372 3.50 6.96 22.82
C ASN A 372 2.85 5.61 22.47
N PHE A 373 2.32 5.49 21.27
CA PHE A 373 1.69 4.28 20.71
C PHE A 373 2.28 3.97 19.35
N ALA A 374 2.44 2.70 19.00
CA ALA A 374 2.90 2.30 17.68
C ALA A 374 1.94 1.29 17.04
N SER A 375 1.89 1.24 15.72
CA SER A 375 0.99 0.32 15.01
C SER A 375 1.51 -1.11 15.02
N GLY A 376 0.88 -1.95 15.83
CA GLY A 376 1.20 -3.38 15.92
C GLY A 376 0.92 -4.17 14.64
N LYS A 377 -0.01 -3.72 13.78
CA LYS A 377 -0.28 -4.33 12.47
C LYS A 377 0.91 -4.24 11.51
N HIS A 378 1.72 -3.20 11.64
CA HIS A 378 2.82 -2.92 10.71
C HIS A 378 4.20 -3.37 11.23
N ILE A 379 4.39 -3.45 12.55
CA ILE A 379 5.66 -3.79 13.16
C ILE A 379 5.83 -5.31 13.24
N GLN A 380 7.01 -5.78 12.84
CA GLN A 380 7.38 -7.18 12.98
C GLN A 380 8.11 -7.40 14.29
N PRO A 381 7.88 -8.54 14.98
CA PRO A 381 8.70 -8.91 16.12
C PRO A 381 10.15 -9.13 15.68
N SER A 382 11.10 -8.90 16.62
CA SER A 382 12.52 -9.03 16.30
C SER A 382 12.91 -10.43 15.81
N THR A 383 12.14 -11.45 16.18
CA THR A 383 12.32 -12.84 15.77
C THR A 383 12.02 -13.10 14.29
N GLU A 384 11.25 -12.23 13.63
CA GLU A 384 10.89 -12.32 12.21
C GLU A 384 11.75 -11.42 11.30
N LEU A 385 12.63 -10.60 11.89
CA LEU A 385 13.53 -9.75 11.12
C LEU A 385 14.64 -10.58 10.48
N ILE A 386 15.05 -10.18 9.28
CA ILE A 386 16.09 -10.89 8.54
C ILE A 386 17.44 -10.66 9.20
N PRO A 387 18.18 -11.71 9.58
CA PRO A 387 19.47 -11.60 10.24
C PRO A 387 20.46 -10.74 9.43
N GLY A 388 21.15 -9.83 10.13
CA GLY A 388 22.15 -8.93 9.53
C GLY A 388 21.55 -7.69 8.87
N ARG A 389 20.22 -7.58 8.78
CA ARG A 389 19.54 -6.37 8.39
C ARG A 389 19.21 -5.50 9.57
N THR A 390 19.85 -4.36 9.63
CA THR A 390 19.66 -3.38 10.71
C THR A 390 18.51 -2.41 10.46
N SER A 391 17.86 -2.48 9.30
CA SER A 391 16.80 -1.56 8.85
C SER A 391 15.42 -2.19 8.85
N LEU A 392 15.14 -3.11 9.77
CA LEU A 392 13.81 -3.70 9.96
C LEU A 392 13.24 -4.46 8.75
N GLY A 393 14.13 -5.00 7.91
CA GLY A 393 13.72 -5.83 6.77
C GLY A 393 13.12 -7.16 7.20
N SER A 394 12.00 -7.54 6.63
CA SER A 394 11.35 -8.83 6.84
C SER A 394 10.86 -9.44 5.52
N ASN A 395 10.41 -10.68 5.56
CA ASN A 395 9.74 -11.33 4.44
C ASN A 395 8.22 -11.14 4.46
N LYS A 396 7.71 -10.24 5.29
CA LYS A 396 6.28 -9.96 5.40
C LYS A 396 5.75 -9.34 4.12
N ASN A 397 4.57 -9.77 3.67
CA ASN A 397 3.79 -9.05 2.70
C ASN A 397 3.05 -7.88 3.36
N PHE A 398 2.62 -6.92 2.56
CA PHE A 398 1.78 -5.82 3.03
C PHE A 398 0.35 -6.06 2.54
N ILE A 399 -0.57 -6.36 3.48
CA ILE A 399 -1.98 -6.62 3.17
C ILE A 399 -2.63 -5.35 2.62
N VAL A 400 -3.38 -5.48 1.53
CA VAL A 400 -4.06 -4.36 0.87
C VAL A 400 -5.57 -4.50 0.97
N ILE A 401 -6.12 -5.66 0.64
CA ILE A 401 -7.55 -5.97 0.72
C ILE A 401 -7.70 -7.35 1.35
N ARG A 402 -8.63 -7.48 2.31
CA ARG A 402 -8.88 -8.74 2.98
C ARG A 402 -10.37 -9.05 3.13
N TYR A 403 -10.68 -10.30 3.36
CA TYR A 403 -12.04 -10.84 3.39
C TYR A 403 -12.94 -10.16 4.43
N ALA A 404 -12.39 -9.78 5.61
CA ALA A 404 -13.13 -9.04 6.62
C ALA A 404 -13.70 -7.71 6.07
N GLU A 405 -12.95 -6.99 5.23
CA GLU A 405 -13.43 -5.78 4.58
C GLU A 405 -14.63 -6.08 3.67
N MET A 406 -14.57 -7.15 2.89
CA MET A 406 -15.68 -7.54 2.00
C MET A 406 -16.96 -7.91 2.78
N LEU A 407 -16.81 -8.60 3.91
CA LEU A 407 -17.96 -8.90 4.81
C LEU A 407 -18.59 -7.63 5.35
N LEU A 408 -17.78 -6.69 5.81
CA LEU A 408 -18.28 -5.43 6.39
C LEU A 408 -18.84 -4.47 5.33
N MET A 409 -18.26 -4.44 4.11
CA MET A 409 -18.84 -3.70 2.99
C MET A 409 -20.19 -4.27 2.57
N TYR A 410 -20.31 -5.59 2.50
CA TYR A 410 -21.57 -6.27 2.25
C TYR A 410 -22.63 -5.89 3.29
N ALA A 411 -22.28 -5.99 4.58
CA ALA A 411 -23.18 -5.65 5.68
C ALA A 411 -23.63 -4.18 5.62
N GLU A 412 -22.70 -3.26 5.34
CA GLU A 412 -23.01 -1.84 5.16
C GLU A 412 -24.01 -1.63 4.03
N ALA A 413 -23.77 -2.23 2.87
CA ALA A 413 -24.66 -2.09 1.72
C ALA A 413 -26.08 -2.61 2.01
N VAL A 414 -26.19 -3.74 2.71
CA VAL A 414 -27.50 -4.29 3.13
C VAL A 414 -28.21 -3.36 4.13
N THR A 415 -27.50 -2.84 5.13
CA THR A 415 -28.10 -1.90 6.11
C THR A 415 -28.48 -0.55 5.50
N ARG A 416 -27.88 -0.18 4.37
CA ARG A 416 -28.25 1.00 3.58
C ARG A 416 -29.38 0.73 2.56
N GLY A 417 -29.96 -0.46 2.57
CA GLY A 417 -31.18 -0.80 1.81
C GLY A 417 -30.96 -1.62 0.55
N ALA A 418 -29.74 -2.08 0.25
CA ALA A 418 -29.55 -3.04 -0.81
C ALA A 418 -30.21 -4.39 -0.46
N SER A 419 -30.68 -5.11 -1.47
CA SER A 419 -31.23 -6.46 -1.29
C SER A 419 -30.12 -7.42 -0.86
N ALA A 420 -30.28 -8.05 0.29
CA ALA A 420 -29.35 -9.05 0.77
C ALA A 420 -29.26 -10.26 -0.22
N GLY A 421 -28.07 -10.79 -0.34
CA GLY A 421 -27.82 -12.05 -1.06
C GLY A 421 -28.09 -13.28 -0.18
N SER A 422 -27.10 -14.16 -0.10
CA SER A 422 -27.18 -15.41 0.67
C SER A 422 -26.96 -15.26 2.19
N MET A 423 -26.54 -14.08 2.64
CA MET A 423 -26.14 -13.78 4.03
C MET A 423 -26.90 -12.55 4.52
N SER A 424 -27.25 -12.48 5.80
CA SER A 424 -27.77 -11.26 6.41
C SER A 424 -26.63 -10.30 6.81
N ALA A 425 -26.95 -9.02 7.04
CA ALA A 425 -25.99 -8.08 7.59
C ALA A 425 -25.50 -8.52 8.98
N ASP A 426 -26.41 -9.04 9.81
CA ASP A 426 -26.09 -9.59 11.14
C ASP A 426 -25.06 -10.72 11.03
N ASP A 427 -25.24 -11.67 10.09
CA ASP A 427 -24.33 -12.79 9.93
C ASP A 427 -22.92 -12.31 9.51
N ALA A 428 -22.84 -11.38 8.55
CA ALA A 428 -21.57 -10.85 8.07
C ALA A 428 -20.78 -10.13 9.17
N VAL A 429 -21.45 -9.24 9.95
CA VAL A 429 -20.83 -8.55 11.08
C VAL A 429 -20.42 -9.54 12.18
N ASN A 430 -21.29 -10.51 12.48
CA ASN A 430 -21.04 -11.47 13.56
C ASN A 430 -19.89 -12.45 13.25
N MET A 431 -19.61 -12.74 12.00
CA MET A 431 -18.39 -13.49 11.64
C MET A 431 -17.12 -12.74 12.10
N VAL A 432 -17.04 -11.44 11.83
CA VAL A 432 -15.89 -10.60 12.23
C VAL A 432 -15.81 -10.47 13.76
N ARG A 433 -16.95 -10.23 14.41
CA ARG A 433 -17.06 -10.12 15.87
C ARG A 433 -16.67 -11.42 16.59
N ALA A 434 -17.11 -12.56 16.09
CA ALA A 434 -16.79 -13.86 16.67
C ALA A 434 -15.28 -14.13 16.65
N ARG A 435 -14.60 -13.80 15.55
CA ARG A 435 -13.14 -13.88 15.47
C ARG A 435 -12.44 -12.99 16.51
N ALA A 436 -13.00 -11.80 16.77
CA ALA A 436 -12.51 -10.88 17.80
C ALA A 436 -12.89 -11.29 19.25
N GLY A 437 -13.62 -12.40 19.43
CA GLY A 437 -14.08 -12.87 20.73
C GLY A 437 -15.25 -12.09 21.31
N LEU A 438 -15.96 -11.30 20.50
CA LEU A 438 -17.08 -10.48 20.91
C LEU A 438 -18.42 -11.20 20.76
N THR A 439 -19.41 -10.79 21.56
CA THR A 439 -20.78 -11.30 21.46
C THR A 439 -21.46 -10.84 20.18
N ASN A 440 -22.35 -11.70 19.65
CA ASN A 440 -23.14 -11.39 18.46
C ASN A 440 -24.11 -10.21 18.70
N LEU A 441 -24.29 -9.41 17.65
CA LEU A 441 -25.35 -8.41 17.54
C LEU A 441 -26.56 -8.98 16.79
N SER A 442 -27.70 -8.36 16.94
CA SER A 442 -28.93 -8.66 16.17
C SER A 442 -29.62 -7.37 15.74
N GLY A 443 -30.09 -7.33 14.50
CA GLY A 443 -30.68 -6.14 13.92
C GLY A 443 -29.66 -5.02 13.78
N VAL A 444 -28.46 -5.35 13.26
CA VAL A 444 -27.36 -4.41 13.09
C VAL A 444 -27.77 -3.21 12.23
N THR A 445 -27.42 -2.03 12.68
CA THR A 445 -27.59 -0.77 11.97
C THR A 445 -26.36 -0.43 11.14
N THR A 446 -26.49 0.54 10.24
CA THR A 446 -25.33 1.05 9.49
C THR A 446 -24.23 1.57 10.43
N GLN A 447 -24.60 2.19 11.55
CA GLN A 447 -23.62 2.67 12.52
C GLN A 447 -22.85 1.51 13.18
N ASP A 448 -23.57 0.43 13.55
CA ASP A 448 -22.90 -0.77 14.10
C ASP A 448 -21.87 -1.35 13.11
N VAL A 449 -22.17 -1.33 11.79
CA VAL A 449 -21.23 -1.79 10.77
C VAL A 449 -20.04 -0.84 10.63
N LEU A 450 -20.27 0.47 10.64
CA LEU A 450 -19.19 1.47 10.56
C LEU A 450 -18.27 1.40 11.79
N ASP A 451 -18.85 1.17 12.98
CA ASP A 451 -18.09 0.96 14.21
C ASP A 451 -17.28 -0.34 14.15
N GLU A 452 -17.83 -1.40 13.55
CA GLU A 452 -17.10 -2.65 13.36
C GLU A 452 -15.98 -2.49 12.34
N LYS A 453 -16.19 -1.73 11.26
CA LYS A 453 -15.13 -1.36 10.30
C LYS A 453 -14.02 -0.56 11.00
N PHE A 454 -14.37 0.40 11.85
CA PHE A 454 -13.38 1.17 12.60
C PHE A 454 -12.54 0.30 13.52
N ALA A 455 -13.17 -0.65 14.25
CA ALA A 455 -12.44 -1.59 15.10
C ALA A 455 -11.54 -2.54 14.30
N GLU A 456 -12.00 -3.02 13.15
CA GLU A 456 -11.37 -4.06 12.34
C GLU A 456 -10.28 -3.52 11.41
N LEU A 457 -10.57 -2.43 10.70
CA LEU A 457 -9.78 -1.93 9.57
C LEU A 457 -8.94 -0.68 9.89
N ALA A 458 -8.95 -0.23 11.15
CA ALA A 458 -8.14 0.92 11.55
C ALA A 458 -6.67 0.73 11.15
N MET A 459 -6.04 1.82 10.70
CA MET A 459 -4.65 1.88 10.25
C MET A 459 -4.35 1.11 8.94
N GLU A 460 -5.37 0.64 8.21
CA GLU A 460 -5.21 -0.06 6.95
C GLU A 460 -5.54 0.88 5.77
N TRP A 461 -4.52 1.40 5.10
CA TRP A 461 -4.58 2.21 3.85
C TRP A 461 -5.55 3.40 3.86
N GLY A 462 -5.88 3.93 5.04
CA GLY A 462 -6.80 5.06 5.18
C GLY A 462 -8.27 4.71 4.98
N THR A 463 -8.65 3.44 5.05
CA THR A 463 -10.04 2.97 4.91
C THR A 463 -10.99 3.77 5.79
N ARG A 464 -10.62 4.04 7.05
CA ARG A 464 -11.42 4.87 7.98
C ARG A 464 -11.68 6.26 7.42
N TYR A 465 -10.67 6.94 6.89
CA TYR A 465 -10.83 8.28 6.33
C TYR A 465 -11.77 8.29 5.13
N TYR A 466 -11.58 7.37 4.19
CA TYR A 466 -12.44 7.30 3.00
C TYR A 466 -13.89 6.97 3.34
N ASP A 467 -14.12 6.09 4.33
CA ASP A 467 -15.47 5.84 4.85
C ASP A 467 -16.11 7.11 5.43
N MET A 468 -15.36 7.89 6.21
CA MET A 468 -15.88 9.14 6.81
C MET A 468 -16.22 10.18 5.75
N ILE A 469 -15.38 10.31 4.69
CA ILE A 469 -15.63 11.26 3.60
C ILE A 469 -16.90 10.88 2.82
N ARG A 470 -17.04 9.61 2.40
CA ARG A 470 -18.20 9.19 1.60
C ARG A 470 -19.51 9.12 2.40
N THR A 471 -19.44 8.89 3.72
CA THR A 471 -20.63 8.85 4.58
C THR A 471 -20.96 10.19 5.24
N GLU A 472 -20.21 11.24 4.91
CA GLU A 472 -20.30 12.57 5.49
C GLU A 472 -20.18 12.59 7.04
N SER A 473 -19.59 11.54 7.63
CA SER A 473 -19.36 11.43 9.08
C SER A 473 -18.10 12.20 9.51
N VAL A 474 -17.90 13.39 8.95
CA VAL A 474 -16.63 14.15 9.00
C VAL A 474 -16.45 14.98 10.28
N SER A 475 -17.49 15.13 11.10
CA SER A 475 -17.37 15.86 12.38
C SER A 475 -16.30 15.27 13.31
N GLU A 476 -16.09 13.98 13.22
CA GLU A 476 -15.12 13.22 14.01
C GLU A 476 -13.66 13.45 13.60
N LEU A 477 -13.42 13.99 12.40
CA LEU A 477 -12.08 14.36 11.91
C LEU A 477 -11.53 15.62 12.58
N SER A 478 -12.40 16.41 13.23
CA SER A 478 -11.99 17.58 14.02
C SER A 478 -11.76 17.17 15.47
N HIS A 479 -10.61 16.54 15.76
CA HIS A 479 -10.24 16.07 17.08
C HIS A 479 -8.80 16.48 17.43
N GLU A 480 -8.41 16.42 18.68
CA GLU A 480 -7.02 16.67 19.14
C GLU A 480 -6.40 17.99 18.60
N GLY A 481 -7.22 19.04 18.43
CA GLY A 481 -6.78 20.34 17.90
C GLY A 481 -6.78 20.45 16.39
N LYS A 482 -7.07 19.39 15.64
CA LYS A 482 -7.25 19.41 14.18
C LYS A 482 -8.59 20.05 13.82
N THR A 483 -8.64 20.68 12.65
CA THR A 483 -9.88 21.27 12.12
C THR A 483 -10.07 20.81 10.67
N PHE A 484 -11.08 19.97 10.48
CA PHE A 484 -11.49 19.50 9.17
C PHE A 484 -12.63 20.35 8.60
N THR A 485 -12.58 20.59 7.31
CA THR A 485 -13.67 21.18 6.51
C THR A 485 -13.75 20.45 5.16
N MET A 486 -14.95 20.37 4.54
CA MET A 486 -15.15 19.56 3.33
C MET A 486 -14.29 19.97 2.12
N ASP A 487 -13.83 21.22 2.04
CA ASP A 487 -12.84 21.66 1.03
C ASP A 487 -11.48 20.98 1.21
N LYS A 488 -11.26 20.29 2.33
CA LYS A 488 -10.08 19.49 2.67
C LYS A 488 -10.29 17.98 2.47
N ALA A 489 -11.42 17.56 1.89
CA ALA A 489 -11.68 16.14 1.66
C ALA A 489 -10.66 15.48 0.72
N TYR A 490 -10.10 16.25 -0.20
CA TYR A 490 -9.10 15.77 -1.16
C TYR A 490 -7.80 16.56 -1.03
N LEU A 491 -6.68 15.90 -1.28
CA LEU A 491 -5.41 16.58 -1.45
C LEU A 491 -5.45 17.41 -2.76
N PRO A 492 -4.82 18.59 -2.80
CA PRO A 492 -4.72 19.36 -4.02
C PRO A 492 -3.86 18.61 -5.06
N PHE A 493 -4.13 18.81 -6.33
CA PHE A 493 -3.21 18.33 -7.37
C PHE A 493 -1.81 18.91 -7.13
N PRO A 494 -0.75 18.09 -7.26
CA PRO A 494 0.61 18.56 -7.00
C PRO A 494 0.99 19.70 -7.94
N ALA A 495 1.58 20.75 -7.38
CA ALA A 495 1.91 21.97 -8.13
C ALA A 495 2.82 21.70 -9.35
N ASP A 496 3.75 20.73 -9.22
CA ASP A 496 4.63 20.33 -10.31
C ASP A 496 3.84 19.68 -11.46
N GLN A 497 2.80 18.91 -11.15
CA GLN A 497 1.96 18.24 -12.14
C GLN A 497 1.02 19.25 -12.84
N VAL A 498 0.47 20.20 -12.08
CA VAL A 498 -0.36 21.27 -12.65
C VAL A 498 0.44 22.12 -13.65
N ALA A 499 1.74 22.35 -13.37
CA ALA A 499 2.60 23.09 -14.30
C ALA A 499 2.86 22.35 -15.63
N GLU A 500 2.81 21.02 -15.63
CA GLU A 500 3.05 20.18 -16.80
C GLU A 500 1.75 19.80 -17.54
N LEU A 501 0.63 19.70 -16.83
CA LEU A 501 -0.66 19.22 -17.30
C LEU A 501 -1.75 20.29 -17.06
N PRO A 502 -1.96 21.23 -18.00
CA PRO A 502 -2.89 22.36 -17.83
C PRO A 502 -4.32 21.96 -17.50
N GLN A 503 -4.78 20.76 -17.92
CA GLN A 503 -6.10 20.25 -17.57
C GLN A 503 -6.32 20.06 -16.06
N LEU A 504 -5.26 20.05 -15.25
CA LEU A 504 -5.35 20.01 -13.80
C LEU A 504 -5.59 21.41 -13.16
N GLU A 505 -5.33 22.51 -13.88
CA GLU A 505 -5.58 23.87 -13.38
C GLU A 505 -7.06 24.17 -13.13
N GLU A 506 -7.94 23.61 -13.96
CA GLU A 506 -9.38 23.84 -13.87
C GLU A 506 -10.00 23.18 -12.63
N GLY A 507 -9.25 22.27 -12.00
CA GLY A 507 -9.74 21.52 -10.85
C GLY A 507 -10.88 20.57 -11.20
N ILE A 508 -11.43 19.92 -10.19
CA ILE A 508 -12.63 19.07 -10.34
C ILE A 508 -13.85 19.97 -10.13
N GLN A 509 -14.68 20.12 -11.14
CA GLN A 509 -15.93 20.87 -11.09
C GLN A 509 -17.04 20.02 -10.48
#